data_d792fc075e4660e1939c6df0fc9fa388
#
_entry.id   d792fc075e4660e1939c6df0fc9fa388
#
_cell.length_a   1.000
_cell.length_b   1.000
_cell.length_c   1.000
_cell.angle_alpha   90.00
_cell.angle_beta   90.00
_cell.angle_gamma   90.00
#
_symmetry.space_group_name_H-M   'P 1'
#
loop_
_entity.id
_entity.type
_entity.pdbx_description
1 polymer ?
#
loop_
_entity_poly.entity_id
_entity_poly.type
_entity_poly.pdbx_seq_one_letter_code
_entity_poly.pdbx_strand_id
1 'polypeptide(L)'
;MKFPASRPGRRNGEALEIAIGSYHGSMSMLLMNLRNVPDDEADEVRAMLEAEGIAFYETRPSLWGVSAGGIWVREDAAYPDARRAMDDYQRQRRDRARAEYAAARRAGTAETFLTLLRAEPMRVVMSVLGILFVLVLMALPVILLRN
;
A
#
# COMPACT_ATOMS: atom_id res chain seq x y z
N MET A 1 50.79 59.50 -1.13
CA MET A 1 50.16 58.31 -1.72
C MET A 1 49.47 57.57 -0.63
N LYS A 2 48.11 57.57 -0.64
CA LYS A 2 47.28 57.02 0.43
C LYS A 2 46.52 55.85 -0.15
N PHE A 3 46.80 54.62 0.30
CA PHE A 3 46.08 53.41 -0.10
C PHE A 3 44.73 53.31 0.64
N PRO A 4 43.61 53.02 -0.02
CA PRO A 4 42.37 52.80 0.65
C PRO A 4 42.33 51.36 1.22
N ALA A 5 41.93 51.25 2.48
CA ALA A 5 41.74 50.00 3.18
C ALA A 5 40.53 49.22 2.60
N SER A 6 40.80 48.05 2.10
CA SER A 6 39.76 47.07 1.72
C SER A 6 39.08 46.55 2.97
N ARG A 7 37.75 46.72 3.08
CA ARG A 7 36.92 46.06 4.09
C ARG A 7 36.67 44.61 3.64
N PRO A 8 37.13 43.60 4.37
CA PRO A 8 36.67 42.25 4.14
C PRO A 8 35.43 41.99 5.01
N GLY A 9 34.41 41.36 4.46
CA GLY A 9 33.45 40.67 5.29
C GLY A 9 32.00 41.08 5.13
N ARG A 10 31.32 40.63 4.09
CA ARG A 10 29.88 40.45 4.10
C ARG A 10 29.33 39.40 3.10
N ARG A 11 30.20 38.67 2.41
CA ARG A 11 29.76 37.71 1.40
C ARG A 11 29.69 36.25 1.90
N ASN A 12 30.37 35.93 3.02
CA ASN A 12 30.40 34.55 3.48
C ASN A 12 29.17 34.16 4.32
N GLY A 13 28.51 35.15 4.96
CA GLY A 13 27.30 34.88 5.74
C GLY A 13 26.07 34.60 4.85
N GLU A 14 25.89 35.40 3.80
CA GLU A 14 24.75 35.22 2.87
C GLU A 14 24.88 33.97 2.03
N ALA A 15 26.10 33.59 1.63
CA ALA A 15 26.33 32.32 0.93
C ALA A 15 26.10 31.11 1.83
N LEU A 16 26.38 31.23 3.13
CA LEU A 16 26.12 30.15 4.11
C LEU A 16 24.63 30.04 4.43
N GLU A 17 23.91 31.17 4.56
CA GLU A 17 22.45 31.14 4.77
C GLU A 17 21.70 30.59 3.56
N ILE A 18 22.13 30.91 2.33
CA ILE A 18 21.56 30.32 1.11
C ILE A 18 21.88 28.83 1.04
N ALA A 19 23.08 28.39 1.45
CA ALA A 19 23.45 26.99 1.50
C ALA A 19 22.68 26.22 2.59
N ILE A 20 22.44 26.82 3.75
CA ILE A 20 21.68 26.20 4.85
C ILE A 20 20.17 26.20 4.53
N GLY A 21 19.65 27.23 3.88
CA GLY A 21 18.25 27.29 3.42
C GLY A 21 17.91 26.28 2.32
N SER A 22 18.92 25.78 1.58
CA SER A 22 18.72 24.72 0.57
C SER A 22 18.76 23.31 1.13
N TYR A 23 19.17 23.13 2.37
CA TYR A 23 19.05 21.85 3.11
C TYR A 23 17.76 21.76 3.91
N HIS A 24 16.62 22.21 3.38
CA HIS A 24 15.36 21.58 3.71
C HIS A 24 15.40 20.23 2.99
N GLY A 25 15.99 19.26 3.66
CA GLY A 25 15.93 17.87 3.23
C GLY A 25 14.44 17.52 3.17
N SER A 26 13.88 17.55 1.97
CA SER A 26 12.52 17.06 1.76
C SER A 26 12.51 15.61 2.25
N MET A 27 11.84 15.40 3.39
CA MET A 27 11.71 14.06 3.94
C MET A 27 10.74 13.31 3.03
N SER A 28 11.23 12.25 2.41
CA SER A 28 10.36 11.40 1.61
C SER A 28 9.39 10.65 2.52
N MET A 29 8.11 10.62 2.14
CA MET A 29 7.06 10.00 2.91
C MET A 29 6.46 8.79 2.19
N LEU A 30 6.29 7.68 2.93
CA LEU A 30 5.67 6.47 2.39
C LEU A 30 4.19 6.73 2.09
N LEU A 31 3.81 6.60 0.84
CA LEU A 31 2.42 6.69 0.40
C LEU A 31 1.74 5.31 0.42
N MET A 32 2.41 4.29 -0.11
CA MET A 32 1.85 2.95 -0.25
C MET A 32 2.91 1.88 0.01
N ASN A 33 2.56 0.87 0.81
CA ASN A 33 3.37 -0.32 1.00
C ASN A 33 2.96 -1.37 -0.04
N LEU A 34 3.92 -1.95 -0.74
CA LEU A 34 3.66 -2.91 -1.82
C LEU A 34 3.48 -4.37 -1.35
N ARG A 35 3.40 -4.60 -0.04
CA ARG A 35 3.15 -5.95 0.49
C ARG A 35 1.75 -6.43 0.11
N ASN A 36 1.69 -7.55 -0.62
CA ASN A 36 0.42 -8.17 -1.04
C ASN A 36 -0.47 -7.25 -1.90
N VAL A 37 0.14 -6.26 -2.56
CA VAL A 37 -0.55 -5.40 -3.51
C VAL A 37 -0.48 -6.06 -4.88
N PRO A 38 -1.61 -6.21 -5.59
CA PRO A 38 -1.63 -6.67 -6.97
C PRO A 38 -0.83 -5.71 -7.88
N ASP A 39 -0.18 -6.27 -8.91
CA ASP A 39 0.66 -5.47 -9.82
C ASP A 39 -0.16 -4.39 -10.54
N ASP A 40 -1.42 -4.71 -10.92
CA ASP A 40 -2.34 -3.76 -11.56
C ASP A 40 -2.64 -2.54 -10.66
N GLU A 41 -2.82 -2.75 -9.35
CA GLU A 41 -3.04 -1.67 -8.40
C GLU A 41 -1.79 -0.78 -8.24
N ALA A 42 -0.62 -1.39 -8.18
CA ALA A 42 0.64 -0.65 -8.11
C ALA A 42 0.86 0.20 -9.39
N ASP A 43 0.55 -0.37 -10.58
CA ASP A 43 0.64 0.34 -11.86
C ASP A 43 -0.36 1.51 -11.94
N GLU A 44 -1.60 1.30 -11.52
CA GLU A 44 -2.61 2.36 -11.47
C GLU A 44 -2.19 3.52 -10.53
N VAL A 45 -1.58 3.21 -9.38
CA VAL A 45 -1.09 4.25 -8.44
C VAL A 45 0.10 5.02 -9.04
N ARG A 46 1.01 4.35 -9.75
CA ARG A 46 2.10 5.04 -10.47
C ARG A 46 1.54 5.99 -11.51
N ALA A 47 0.62 5.52 -12.35
CA ALA A 47 -0.01 6.32 -13.38
C ALA A 47 -0.77 7.53 -12.78
N MET A 48 -1.44 7.35 -11.65
CA MET A 48 -2.13 8.42 -10.92
C MET A 48 -1.13 9.50 -10.47
N LEU A 49 -0.02 9.11 -9.83
CA LEU A 49 1.00 10.05 -9.35
C LEU A 49 1.68 10.80 -10.51
N GLU A 50 1.93 10.12 -11.64
CA GLU A 50 2.45 10.74 -12.86
C GLU A 50 1.47 11.75 -13.44
N ALA A 51 0.17 11.43 -13.50
CA ALA A 51 -0.87 12.31 -13.99
C ALA A 51 -1.03 13.58 -13.14
N GLU A 52 -0.86 13.45 -11.83
CA GLU A 52 -0.89 14.59 -10.88
C GLU A 52 0.46 15.35 -10.84
N GLY A 53 1.48 14.90 -11.57
CA GLY A 53 2.80 15.53 -11.58
C GLY A 53 3.55 15.42 -10.25
N ILE A 54 3.21 14.44 -9.42
CA ILE A 54 3.81 14.24 -8.10
C ILE A 54 5.07 13.39 -8.24
N ALA A 55 6.22 13.93 -7.84
CA ALA A 55 7.49 13.23 -7.87
C ALA A 55 7.53 12.11 -6.81
N PHE A 56 7.75 10.89 -7.25
CA PHE A 56 7.85 9.71 -6.37
C PHE A 56 9.06 8.84 -6.72
N TYR A 57 9.36 7.90 -5.87
CA TYR A 57 10.29 6.80 -6.14
C TYR A 57 9.81 5.52 -5.47
N GLU A 58 10.32 4.40 -5.94
CA GLU A 58 9.94 3.09 -5.46
C GLU A 58 11.12 2.37 -4.83
N THR A 59 10.88 1.73 -3.70
CA THR A 59 11.84 0.83 -3.06
C THR A 59 11.48 -0.62 -3.37
N ARG A 60 12.49 -1.43 -3.71
CA ARG A 60 12.29 -2.85 -3.98
C ARG A 60 12.13 -3.65 -2.69
N PRO A 61 11.40 -4.77 -2.72
CA PRO A 61 11.40 -5.72 -1.63
C PRO A 61 12.82 -6.21 -1.33
N SER A 62 13.15 -6.37 -0.05
CA SER A 62 14.43 -6.95 0.33
C SER A 62 14.44 -8.46 0.07
N LEU A 63 15.60 -9.01 -0.33
CA LEU A 63 15.80 -10.45 -0.56
C LEU A 63 15.46 -11.32 0.66
N TRP A 64 15.50 -10.75 1.85
CA TRP A 64 15.25 -11.44 3.12
C TRP A 64 13.82 -11.23 3.66
N GLY A 65 12.91 -10.63 2.87
CA GLY A 65 11.53 -10.41 3.27
C GLY A 65 11.31 -9.36 4.39
N VAL A 66 12.38 -8.66 4.82
CA VAL A 66 12.31 -7.65 5.88
C VAL A 66 11.57 -6.41 5.42
N SER A 67 11.75 -6.01 4.16
CA SER A 67 11.03 -4.90 3.52
C SER A 67 10.22 -5.41 2.33
N ALA A 68 8.97 -5.01 2.25
CA ALA A 68 8.07 -5.37 1.15
C ALA A 68 8.17 -4.41 -0.05
N GLY A 69 9.01 -3.38 0.07
CA GLY A 69 9.02 -2.28 -0.89
C GLY A 69 7.87 -1.29 -0.66
N GLY A 70 7.90 -0.16 -1.35
CA GLY A 70 6.87 0.86 -1.23
C GLY A 70 7.07 2.00 -2.20
N ILE A 71 5.98 2.73 -2.43
CA ILE A 71 5.95 3.97 -3.22
C ILE A 71 6.08 5.14 -2.25
N TRP A 72 7.07 5.98 -2.48
CA TRP A 72 7.43 7.10 -1.61
C TRP A 72 7.32 8.42 -2.38
N VAL A 73 6.65 9.39 -1.79
CA VAL A 73 6.62 10.76 -2.32
C VAL A 73 7.94 11.45 -1.94
N ARG A 74 8.59 12.08 -2.92
CA ARG A 74 9.91 12.71 -2.74
C ARG A 74 9.89 13.93 -1.83
N GLU A 75 8.81 14.72 -1.92
CA GLU A 75 8.66 15.99 -1.22
C GLU A 75 7.52 15.90 -0.21
N ASP A 76 7.79 16.22 1.03
CA ASP A 76 6.79 16.25 2.10
C ASP A 76 5.67 17.26 1.81
N ALA A 77 5.99 18.37 1.13
CA ALA A 77 5.00 19.37 0.71
C ALA A 77 3.96 18.82 -0.29
N ALA A 78 4.34 17.85 -1.13
CA ALA A 78 3.45 17.19 -2.10
C ALA A 78 2.66 16.01 -1.48
N TYR A 79 3.05 15.55 -0.30
CA TYR A 79 2.42 14.39 0.34
C TYR A 79 0.91 14.55 0.63
N PRO A 80 0.40 15.71 1.10
CA PRO A 80 -1.04 15.88 1.30
C PRO A 80 -1.85 15.74 0.01
N ASP A 81 -1.29 16.18 -1.12
CA ASP A 81 -1.93 16.07 -2.44
C ASP A 81 -1.91 14.61 -2.93
N ALA A 82 -0.75 13.95 -2.80
CA ALA A 82 -0.62 12.52 -3.08
C ALA A 82 -1.59 11.69 -2.25
N ARG A 83 -1.77 12.04 -0.98
CA ARG A 83 -2.70 11.35 -0.09
C ARG A 83 -4.16 11.53 -0.51
N ARG A 84 -4.54 12.75 -0.90
CA ARG A 84 -5.89 13.02 -1.44
C ARG A 84 -6.15 12.24 -2.72
N ALA A 85 -5.22 12.27 -3.66
CA ALA A 85 -5.33 11.51 -4.90
C ALA A 85 -5.47 10.00 -4.63
N MET A 86 -4.70 9.46 -3.68
CA MET A 86 -4.79 8.07 -3.25
C MET A 86 -6.17 7.73 -2.64
N ASP A 87 -6.70 8.61 -1.79
CA ASP A 87 -8.01 8.41 -1.16
C ASP A 87 -9.13 8.43 -2.22
N ASP A 88 -9.05 9.30 -3.24
CA ASP A 88 -9.98 9.36 -4.36
C ASP A 88 -9.89 8.11 -5.23
N TYR A 89 -8.68 7.68 -5.56
CA TYR A 89 -8.41 6.44 -6.30
C TYR A 89 -9.01 5.23 -5.58
N GLN A 90 -8.76 5.08 -4.28
CA GLN A 90 -9.29 3.97 -3.50
C GLN A 90 -10.81 3.99 -3.39
N ARG A 91 -11.45 5.19 -3.33
CA ARG A 91 -12.90 5.31 -3.40
C ARG A 91 -13.44 4.80 -4.73
N GLN A 92 -12.88 5.28 -5.83
CA GLN A 92 -13.29 4.86 -7.18
C GLN A 92 -13.10 3.35 -7.40
N ARG A 93 -11.98 2.77 -6.95
CA ARG A 93 -11.72 1.33 -7.04
C ARG A 93 -12.75 0.52 -6.25
N ARG A 94 -13.07 0.94 -5.02
CA ARG A 94 -14.13 0.31 -4.22
C ARG A 94 -15.51 0.41 -4.86
N ASP A 95 -15.83 1.54 -5.45
CA ASP A 95 -17.14 1.75 -6.07
C ASP A 95 -17.26 0.93 -7.36
N ARG A 96 -16.19 0.84 -8.17
CA ARG A 96 -16.12 -0.08 -9.32
C ARG A 96 -16.33 -1.52 -8.90
N ALA A 97 -15.57 -2.01 -7.93
CA ALA A 97 -15.67 -3.38 -7.44
C ALA A 97 -17.08 -3.71 -6.92
N ARG A 98 -17.71 -2.77 -6.20
CA ARG A 98 -19.10 -2.92 -5.73
C ARG A 98 -20.10 -2.98 -6.88
N ALA A 99 -19.92 -2.12 -7.89
CA ALA A 99 -20.79 -2.09 -9.07
C ALA A 99 -20.66 -3.39 -9.87
N GLU A 100 -19.45 -3.87 -10.10
CA GLU A 100 -19.17 -5.14 -10.77
C GLU A 100 -19.77 -6.34 -10.02
N TYR A 101 -19.57 -6.39 -8.69
CA TYR A 101 -20.18 -7.42 -7.86
C TYR A 101 -21.71 -7.38 -7.90
N ALA A 102 -22.31 -6.17 -7.85
CA ALA A 102 -23.75 -6.02 -7.94
C ALA A 102 -24.28 -6.42 -9.34
N ALA A 103 -23.55 -6.13 -10.40
CA ALA A 103 -23.87 -6.56 -11.76
C ALA A 103 -23.79 -8.09 -11.89
N ALA A 104 -22.69 -8.69 -11.43
CA ALA A 104 -22.50 -10.15 -11.43
C ALA A 104 -23.59 -10.88 -10.62
N ARG A 105 -23.98 -10.29 -9.50
CA ARG A 105 -25.09 -10.83 -8.69
C ARG A 105 -26.44 -10.78 -9.40
N ARG A 106 -26.73 -9.69 -10.14
CA ARG A 106 -27.97 -9.58 -10.93
C ARG A 106 -27.98 -10.53 -12.11
N ALA A 107 -26.81 -10.73 -12.74
CA ALA A 107 -26.65 -11.68 -13.84
C ALA A 107 -26.62 -13.15 -13.39
N GLY A 108 -26.62 -13.43 -12.08
CA GLY A 108 -26.50 -14.79 -11.53
C GLY A 108 -25.12 -15.42 -11.70
N THR A 109 -24.12 -14.63 -12.12
CA THR A 109 -22.73 -15.07 -12.34
C THR A 109 -21.81 -14.80 -11.14
N ALA A 110 -22.33 -14.13 -10.08
CA ALA A 110 -21.57 -13.93 -8.87
C ALA A 110 -21.21 -15.29 -8.25
N GLU A 111 -19.93 -15.48 -7.96
CA GLU A 111 -19.48 -16.65 -7.20
C GLU A 111 -20.10 -16.62 -5.79
N THR A 112 -21.19 -17.34 -5.64
CA THR A 112 -21.81 -17.56 -4.34
C THR A 112 -21.29 -18.86 -3.76
N PHE A 113 -21.29 -18.98 -2.44
CA PHE A 113 -20.93 -20.23 -1.76
C PHE A 113 -21.69 -21.45 -2.33
N LEU A 114 -22.93 -21.26 -2.80
CA LEU A 114 -23.72 -22.31 -3.46
C LEU A 114 -23.19 -22.69 -4.85
N THR A 115 -22.58 -21.77 -5.60
CA THR A 115 -21.96 -22.08 -6.90
C THR A 115 -20.64 -22.83 -6.71
N LEU A 116 -19.83 -22.43 -5.72
CA LEU A 116 -18.64 -23.20 -5.32
C LEU A 116 -19.00 -24.60 -4.81
N LEU A 117 -20.04 -24.71 -4.01
CA LEU A 117 -20.53 -25.99 -3.50
C LEU A 117 -20.98 -26.93 -4.63
N ARG A 118 -21.55 -26.38 -5.70
CA ARG A 118 -21.99 -27.17 -6.87
C ARG A 118 -20.85 -27.44 -7.84
N ALA A 119 -19.84 -26.57 -7.93
CA ALA A 119 -18.71 -26.72 -8.83
C ALA A 119 -17.71 -27.79 -8.35
N GLU A 120 -17.47 -27.86 -7.01
CA GLU A 120 -16.51 -28.80 -6.42
C GLU A 120 -17.08 -29.47 -5.15
N PRO A 121 -18.12 -30.30 -5.27
CA PRO A 121 -18.78 -30.88 -4.11
C PRO A 121 -17.85 -31.76 -3.27
N MET A 122 -16.91 -32.48 -3.91
CA MET A 122 -15.96 -33.35 -3.21
C MET A 122 -15.00 -32.56 -2.31
N ARG A 123 -14.53 -31.40 -2.76
CA ARG A 123 -13.63 -30.57 -1.97
C ARG A 123 -14.31 -30.03 -0.70
N VAL A 124 -15.56 -29.61 -0.83
CA VAL A 124 -16.35 -29.12 0.30
C VAL A 124 -16.66 -30.24 1.29
N VAL A 125 -17.08 -31.43 0.80
CA VAL A 125 -17.34 -32.61 1.64
C VAL A 125 -16.08 -33.02 2.40
N MET A 126 -14.92 -33.07 1.74
CA MET A 126 -13.65 -33.41 2.41
C MET A 126 -13.23 -32.35 3.45
N SER A 127 -13.48 -31.07 3.18
CA SER A 127 -13.20 -30.00 4.17
C SER A 127 -14.11 -30.13 5.40
N VAL A 128 -15.40 -30.37 5.22
CA VAL A 128 -16.37 -30.54 6.31
C VAL A 128 -16.04 -31.79 7.13
N LEU A 129 -15.71 -32.91 6.47
CA LEU A 129 -15.26 -34.14 7.15
C LEU A 129 -13.99 -33.91 7.95
N GLY A 130 -13.00 -33.16 7.41
CA GLY A 130 -11.78 -32.80 8.11
C GLY A 130 -12.05 -31.95 9.36
N ILE A 131 -12.92 -30.96 9.27
CA ILE A 131 -13.32 -30.12 10.42
C ILE A 131 -14.03 -31.00 11.48
N LEU A 132 -14.98 -31.84 11.09
CA LEU A 132 -15.67 -32.75 11.99
C LEU A 132 -14.72 -33.72 12.68
N PHE A 133 -13.77 -34.27 11.94
CA PHE A 133 -12.74 -35.15 12.48
C PHE A 133 -11.88 -34.45 13.56
N VAL A 134 -11.43 -33.22 13.30
CA VAL A 134 -10.66 -32.44 14.27
C VAL A 134 -11.50 -32.14 15.52
N LEU A 135 -12.79 -31.79 15.36
CA LEU A 135 -13.67 -31.51 16.48
C LEU A 135 -13.92 -32.76 17.34
N VAL A 136 -14.09 -33.92 16.73
CA VAL A 136 -14.22 -35.21 17.45
C VAL A 136 -12.93 -35.53 18.21
N LEU A 137 -11.76 -35.31 17.57
CA LEU A 137 -10.48 -35.56 18.20
C LEU A 137 -10.25 -34.65 19.43
N MET A 138 -10.67 -33.38 19.34
CA MET A 138 -10.63 -32.45 20.46
C MET A 138 -11.63 -32.77 21.58
N ALA A 139 -12.78 -33.30 21.24
CA ALA A 139 -13.82 -33.67 22.22
C ALA A 139 -13.49 -34.99 22.97
N LEU A 140 -12.70 -35.86 22.35
CA LEU A 140 -12.39 -37.19 22.87
C LEU A 140 -11.72 -37.18 24.26
N PRO A 141 -10.68 -36.37 24.55
CA PRO A 141 -10.10 -36.32 25.88
C PRO A 141 -11.06 -35.78 26.94
N VAL A 142 -11.96 -34.84 26.57
CA VAL A 142 -12.96 -34.29 27.50
C VAL A 142 -13.98 -35.34 27.86
N ILE A 143 -14.42 -36.17 26.90
CA ILE A 143 -15.38 -37.25 27.12
C ILE A 143 -14.75 -38.36 27.96
N LEU A 144 -13.49 -38.74 27.72
CA LEU A 144 -12.76 -39.76 28.46
C LEU A 144 -12.47 -39.36 29.92
N LEU A 145 -12.20 -38.06 30.17
CA LEU A 145 -11.93 -37.55 31.53
C LEU A 145 -13.20 -37.37 32.36
N ARG A 146 -14.37 -37.33 31.71
CA ARG A 146 -15.67 -37.15 32.37
C ARG A 146 -16.36 -38.48 32.72
N ASN A 147 -15.88 -39.59 32.20
CA ASN A 147 -16.41 -40.93 32.43
C ASN A 147 -15.53 -41.72 33.38
#